data_44ce81f564324c8665e60f5e45f7dd62
#
_entry.id   44ce81f564324c8665e60f5e45f7dd62
#
_cell.length_a   1.000
_cell.length_b   1.000
_cell.length_c   1.000
_cell.angle_alpha   90.00
_cell.angle_beta   90.00
_cell.angle_gamma   90.00
#
_symmetry.space_group_name_H-M   'P 1'
#
loop_
_entity.id
_entity.type
_entity.pdbx_description
1 polymer ?
#
loop_
_entity_poly.entity_id
_entity_poly.type
_entity_poly.pdbx_seq_one_letter_code
_entity_poly.pdbx_strand_id
1 'polypeptide(L)'
;MTTSLKPRSLKQRLSQPGLISAPGVFDMISAKVADGMGFDALYMTGYGTVASHLGLPDAGLATFSDMVGRVRAIARGTATPLIADGDTGYGGLLNVDFTIRGYEEAGAAAIQLEDQEFPKKCGHTPGRRVIPMADMVRKIRVACEARSSSDFLIIARTDARTTLGLDEALRRADAYAEAGADIIFVESPESEAEMERICRTIGKPLIANMVEGGRTPVMTGAQLESLGYRIAIFPATGFLAMAAALRSAYGEILAKGSSAEYRGELYPFPDFTRLMGFERVWEFEKRHPETE
;
A
#
# COMPACT_ATOMS: atom_id res chain seq x y z
N MET A 1 -29.11 14.31 7.38
CA MET A 1 -27.93 14.98 7.98
C MET A 1 -26.94 13.90 8.34
N THR A 2 -26.06 13.52 7.43
CA THR A 2 -24.94 12.63 7.69
C THR A 2 -23.85 13.48 8.31
N THR A 3 -23.64 13.33 9.61
CA THR A 3 -22.46 13.87 10.28
C THR A 3 -21.23 13.28 9.59
N SER A 4 -20.59 14.07 8.76
CA SER A 4 -19.25 13.80 8.23
C SER A 4 -18.30 13.76 9.45
N LEU A 5 -18.15 12.57 10.03
CA LEU A 5 -17.03 12.32 10.93
C LEU A 5 -15.76 12.56 10.09
N LYS A 6 -14.93 13.52 10.50
CA LYS A 6 -13.60 13.68 9.92
C LYS A 6 -12.93 12.31 9.91
N PRO A 7 -12.32 11.87 8.81
CA PRO A 7 -11.61 10.59 8.77
C PRO A 7 -10.62 10.56 9.93
N ARG A 8 -10.66 9.48 10.73
CA ARG A 8 -9.70 9.27 11.83
C ARG A 8 -8.32 9.14 11.20
N SER A 9 -7.31 9.80 11.76
CA SER A 9 -5.94 9.61 11.26
C SER A 9 -5.53 8.14 11.45
N LEU A 10 -4.67 7.62 10.58
CA LEU A 10 -4.15 6.25 10.70
C LEU A 10 -3.54 6.01 12.08
N LYS A 11 -2.83 7.02 12.62
CA LYS A 11 -2.25 6.98 13.96
C LYS A 11 -3.30 6.80 15.05
N GLN A 12 -4.43 7.53 14.97
CA GLN A 12 -5.55 7.37 15.90
C GLN A 12 -6.19 5.99 15.79
N ARG A 13 -6.31 5.44 14.57
CA ARG A 13 -6.84 4.09 14.38
C ARG A 13 -5.88 3.02 14.93
N LEU A 14 -4.57 3.19 14.78
CA LEU A 14 -3.57 2.29 15.36
C LEU A 14 -3.55 2.28 16.89
N SER A 15 -3.95 3.36 17.55
CA SER A 15 -4.05 3.42 19.01
C SER A 15 -5.27 2.65 19.55
N GLN A 16 -6.21 2.25 18.70
CA GLN A 16 -7.39 1.48 19.06
C GLN A 16 -7.12 -0.03 18.88
N PRO A 17 -7.80 -0.93 19.61
CA PRO A 17 -7.68 -2.37 19.39
C PRO A 17 -8.19 -2.77 17.99
N GLY A 18 -7.83 -3.97 17.56
CA GLY A 18 -8.25 -4.58 16.31
C GLY A 18 -7.23 -4.44 15.18
N LEU A 19 -7.29 -5.36 14.24
CA LEU A 19 -6.49 -5.38 13.03
C LEU A 19 -7.01 -4.34 12.03
N ILE A 20 -6.12 -3.64 11.35
CA ILE A 20 -6.42 -2.80 10.19
C ILE A 20 -6.17 -3.64 8.94
N SER A 21 -7.22 -3.95 8.17
CA SER A 21 -7.09 -4.55 6.85
C SER A 21 -6.99 -3.45 5.79
N ALA A 22 -5.89 -3.41 5.05
CA ALA A 22 -5.63 -2.40 4.02
C ALA A 22 -5.53 -3.07 2.64
N PRO A 23 -6.56 -2.95 1.78
CA PRO A 23 -6.53 -3.49 0.43
C PRO A 23 -5.52 -2.75 -0.43
N GLY A 24 -4.88 -3.49 -1.35
CA GLY A 24 -3.97 -2.94 -2.34
C GLY A 24 -4.70 -2.12 -3.39
N VAL A 25 -4.38 -0.83 -3.49
CA VAL A 25 -4.88 0.08 -4.52
C VAL A 25 -3.72 0.54 -5.40
N PHE A 26 -3.96 0.80 -6.67
CA PHE A 26 -2.91 1.07 -7.65
C PHE A 26 -3.31 2.08 -8.73
N ASP A 27 -4.60 2.38 -8.81
CA ASP A 27 -5.20 3.40 -9.68
C ASP A 27 -6.43 4.00 -9.02
N MET A 28 -7.08 4.97 -9.66
CA MET A 28 -8.22 5.66 -9.09
C MET A 28 -9.50 4.81 -9.06
N ILE A 29 -9.63 3.79 -9.92
CA ILE A 29 -10.79 2.89 -9.89
C ILE A 29 -10.68 2.01 -8.64
N SER A 30 -9.57 1.31 -8.47
CA SER A 30 -9.33 0.46 -7.30
C SER A 30 -9.43 1.25 -5.99
N ALA A 31 -8.88 2.48 -5.97
CA ALA A 31 -8.90 3.35 -4.80
C ALA A 31 -10.33 3.78 -4.42
N LYS A 32 -11.15 4.22 -5.38
CA LYS A 32 -12.53 4.64 -5.12
C LYS A 32 -13.45 3.48 -4.74
N VAL A 33 -13.25 2.30 -5.33
CA VAL A 33 -14.00 1.10 -4.94
C VAL A 33 -13.68 0.76 -3.48
N ALA A 34 -12.41 0.70 -3.11
CA ALA A 34 -12.01 0.40 -1.75
C ALA A 34 -12.44 1.48 -0.72
N ASP A 35 -12.31 2.77 -1.09
CA ASP A 35 -12.75 3.89 -0.24
C ASP A 35 -14.25 3.81 0.09
N GLY A 36 -15.07 3.43 -0.88
CA GLY A 36 -16.53 3.25 -0.70
C GLY A 36 -16.93 2.05 0.15
N MET A 37 -16.01 1.11 0.41
CA MET A 37 -16.27 -0.10 1.20
C MET A 37 -16.07 0.08 2.71
N GLY A 38 -15.46 1.18 3.15
CA GLY A 38 -15.30 1.52 4.56
C GLY A 38 -14.09 0.87 5.25
N PHE A 39 -13.01 0.62 4.52
CA PHE A 39 -11.74 0.20 5.11
C PHE A 39 -11.13 1.30 6.00
N ASP A 40 -10.39 0.90 7.04
CA ASP A 40 -9.69 1.83 7.94
C ASP A 40 -8.43 2.45 7.32
N ALA A 41 -7.84 1.80 6.32
CA ALA A 41 -6.71 2.29 5.54
C ALA A 41 -6.70 1.67 4.13
N LEU A 42 -6.06 2.37 3.18
CA LEU A 42 -5.71 1.84 1.85
C LEU A 42 -4.20 1.65 1.78
N TYR A 43 -3.73 0.70 0.97
CA TYR A 43 -2.31 0.50 0.71
C TYR A 43 -2.00 0.73 -0.78
N MET A 44 -1.29 1.82 -1.11
CA MET A 44 -0.80 2.00 -2.48
C MET A 44 0.35 1.03 -2.74
N THR A 45 0.05 -0.06 -3.46
CA THR A 45 1.02 -1.10 -3.78
C THR A 45 2.01 -0.65 -4.85
N GLY A 46 3.31 -0.76 -4.58
CA GLY A 46 4.35 -0.42 -5.55
C GLY A 46 4.20 -1.23 -6.83
N TYR A 47 4.12 -2.55 -6.72
CA TYR A 47 3.98 -3.42 -7.90
C TYR A 47 2.74 -3.09 -8.74
N GLY A 48 1.57 -3.03 -8.12
CA GLY A 48 0.33 -2.71 -8.85
C GLY A 48 0.40 -1.35 -9.52
N THR A 49 1.00 -0.36 -8.86
CA THR A 49 1.18 1.00 -9.39
C THR A 49 2.15 1.02 -10.58
N VAL A 50 3.30 0.39 -10.47
CA VAL A 50 4.27 0.27 -11.59
C VAL A 50 3.64 -0.45 -12.79
N ALA A 51 2.96 -1.56 -12.54
CA ALA A 51 2.29 -2.34 -13.58
C ALA A 51 1.18 -1.53 -14.28
N SER A 52 0.31 -0.86 -13.53
CA SER A 52 -0.83 -0.12 -14.10
C SER A 52 -0.43 1.20 -14.76
N HIS A 53 0.61 1.86 -14.24
CA HIS A 53 1.05 3.16 -14.74
C HIS A 53 2.06 3.07 -15.88
N LEU A 54 3.03 2.17 -15.75
CA LEU A 54 4.15 2.07 -16.69
C LEU A 54 4.09 0.80 -17.55
N GLY A 55 3.29 -0.20 -17.18
CA GLY A 55 3.30 -1.52 -17.85
C GLY A 55 4.61 -2.28 -17.66
N LEU A 56 5.36 -1.97 -16.60
CA LEU A 56 6.69 -2.51 -16.34
C LEU A 56 6.71 -3.44 -15.12
N PRO A 57 7.72 -4.32 -15.00
CA PRO A 57 7.92 -5.12 -13.81
C PRO A 57 8.35 -4.24 -12.63
N ASP A 58 8.00 -4.67 -11.42
CA ASP A 58 8.41 -4.05 -10.16
C ASP A 58 9.90 -4.37 -9.86
N ALA A 59 10.78 -3.63 -10.49
CA ALA A 59 12.24 -3.85 -10.50
C ALA A 59 13.05 -2.56 -10.37
N GLY A 60 12.54 -1.57 -9.62
CA GLY A 60 13.20 -0.29 -9.41
C GLY A 60 13.19 0.62 -10.65
N LEU A 61 12.20 0.48 -11.52
CA LEU A 61 12.09 1.25 -12.76
C LEU A 61 11.26 2.52 -12.60
N ALA A 62 10.33 2.55 -11.64
CA ALA A 62 9.58 3.76 -11.34
C ALA A 62 10.45 4.77 -10.59
N THR A 63 10.26 6.04 -10.91
CA THR A 63 10.93 7.16 -10.24
C THR A 63 10.08 7.73 -9.10
N PHE A 64 10.69 8.54 -8.24
CA PHE A 64 9.95 9.33 -7.25
C PHE A 64 8.77 10.10 -7.88
N SER A 65 8.98 10.74 -9.04
CA SER A 65 7.96 11.56 -9.70
C SER A 65 6.76 10.72 -10.18
N ASP A 66 7.01 9.51 -10.67
CA ASP A 66 5.96 8.59 -11.07
C ASP A 66 5.09 8.21 -9.87
N MET A 67 5.74 7.86 -8.76
CA MET A 67 5.05 7.36 -7.56
C MET A 67 4.35 8.48 -6.78
N VAL A 68 5.00 9.62 -6.52
CA VAL A 68 4.38 10.72 -5.76
C VAL A 68 3.16 11.31 -6.46
N GLY A 69 3.15 11.30 -7.80
CA GLY A 69 1.98 11.70 -8.60
C GLY A 69 0.77 10.79 -8.31
N ARG A 70 0.99 9.49 -8.17
CA ARG A 70 -0.05 8.51 -7.83
C ARG A 70 -0.51 8.63 -6.39
N VAL A 71 0.41 8.80 -5.44
CA VAL A 71 0.08 9.10 -4.04
C VAL A 71 -0.87 10.29 -3.97
N ARG A 72 -0.53 11.40 -4.65
CA ARG A 72 -1.34 12.62 -4.65
C ARG A 72 -2.73 12.39 -5.25
N ALA A 73 -2.82 11.67 -6.36
CA ALA A 73 -4.09 11.37 -7.00
C ALA A 73 -5.00 10.55 -6.09
N ILE A 74 -4.48 9.49 -5.49
CA ILE A 74 -5.24 8.60 -4.61
C ILE A 74 -5.63 9.33 -3.31
N ALA A 75 -4.67 9.93 -2.61
CA ALA A 75 -4.92 10.61 -1.34
C ALA A 75 -5.91 11.77 -1.44
N ARG A 76 -5.92 12.51 -2.57
CA ARG A 76 -6.91 13.58 -2.81
C ARG A 76 -8.26 13.07 -3.31
N GLY A 77 -8.28 11.89 -3.91
CA GLY A 77 -9.48 11.29 -4.48
C GLY A 77 -10.25 10.38 -3.53
N THR A 78 -9.72 10.10 -2.34
CA THR A 78 -10.30 9.22 -1.32
C THR A 78 -10.35 9.91 0.05
N ALA A 79 -11.22 9.44 0.94
CA ALA A 79 -11.30 9.90 2.32
C ALA A 79 -10.53 8.98 3.29
N THR A 80 -10.31 7.73 2.90
CA THR A 80 -9.62 6.71 3.70
C THR A 80 -8.11 6.99 3.74
N PRO A 81 -7.45 6.93 4.92
CA PRO A 81 -6.01 7.13 5.04
C PRO A 81 -5.20 6.22 4.13
N LEU A 82 -4.20 6.78 3.43
CA LEU A 82 -3.36 6.06 2.48
C LEU A 82 -1.99 5.72 3.08
N ILE A 83 -1.66 4.44 3.13
CA ILE A 83 -0.30 3.94 3.33
C ILE A 83 0.33 3.80 1.93
N ALA A 84 1.50 4.38 1.69
CA ALA A 84 2.12 4.38 0.38
C ALA A 84 3.47 3.65 0.37
N ASP A 85 3.70 2.81 -0.64
CA ASP A 85 5.00 2.22 -0.91
C ASP A 85 5.97 3.30 -1.41
N GLY A 86 7.11 3.44 -0.76
CA GLY A 86 8.17 4.40 -1.07
C GLY A 86 9.47 3.72 -1.52
N ASP A 87 9.41 2.42 -1.88
CA ASP A 87 10.56 1.62 -2.30
C ASP A 87 11.74 1.79 -1.32
N THR A 88 12.94 2.05 -1.82
CA THR A 88 14.15 2.29 -1.01
C THR A 88 14.36 3.77 -0.65
N GLY A 89 13.38 4.65 -0.92
CA GLY A 89 13.49 6.11 -0.79
C GLY A 89 14.15 6.79 -2.00
N TYR A 90 14.19 6.10 -3.14
CA TYR A 90 14.66 6.59 -4.47
C TYR A 90 16.09 7.12 -4.49
N GLY A 91 16.96 6.65 -3.59
CA GLY A 91 18.38 7.01 -3.60
C GLY A 91 19.04 7.07 -2.23
N GLY A 92 19.96 8.04 -2.05
CA GLY A 92 20.69 8.28 -0.81
C GLY A 92 19.88 9.05 0.23
N LEU A 93 20.55 9.52 1.30
CA LEU A 93 19.88 10.19 2.43
C LEU A 93 19.14 11.45 2.01
N LEU A 94 19.71 12.27 1.11
CA LEU A 94 19.04 13.47 0.59
C LEU A 94 17.78 13.13 -0.22
N ASN A 95 17.81 12.01 -0.97
CA ASN A 95 16.63 11.55 -1.69
C ASN A 95 15.54 11.08 -0.71
N VAL A 96 15.93 10.43 0.39
CA VAL A 96 14.97 10.03 1.44
C VAL A 96 14.30 11.27 2.05
N ASP A 97 15.05 12.30 2.44
CA ASP A 97 14.48 13.57 2.95
C ASP A 97 13.45 14.14 1.96
N PHE A 98 13.84 14.27 0.68
CA PHE A 98 12.96 14.77 -0.36
C PHE A 98 11.71 13.90 -0.57
N THR A 99 11.87 12.59 -0.52
CA THR A 99 10.78 11.62 -0.67
C THR A 99 9.76 11.74 0.45
N ILE A 100 10.23 11.82 1.70
CA ILE A 100 9.36 11.97 2.87
C ILE A 100 8.49 13.21 2.75
N ARG A 101 9.11 14.37 2.49
CA ARG A 101 8.36 15.64 2.32
C ARG A 101 7.36 15.55 1.18
N GLY A 102 7.76 15.01 0.03
CA GLY A 102 6.88 14.91 -1.13
C GLY A 102 5.68 13.99 -0.91
N TYR A 103 5.85 12.85 -0.21
CA TYR A 103 4.75 11.93 0.10
C TYR A 103 3.79 12.51 1.16
N GLU A 104 4.34 13.17 2.20
CA GLU A 104 3.53 13.87 3.21
C GLU A 104 2.70 15.00 2.57
N GLU A 105 3.31 15.85 1.73
CA GLU A 105 2.64 16.92 0.97
C GLU A 105 1.61 16.37 -0.03
N ALA A 106 1.86 15.20 -0.59
CA ALA A 106 0.91 14.52 -1.47
C ALA A 106 -0.33 14.02 -0.73
N GLY A 107 -0.27 13.89 0.62
CA GLY A 107 -1.38 13.52 1.48
C GLY A 107 -1.37 12.06 1.93
N ALA A 108 -0.27 11.34 1.81
CA ALA A 108 -0.13 10.02 2.41
C ALA A 108 -0.21 10.10 3.95
N ALA A 109 -0.82 9.11 4.58
CA ALA A 109 -0.85 8.97 6.04
C ALA A 109 0.37 8.23 6.58
N ALA A 110 1.00 7.40 5.74
CA ALA A 110 2.24 6.70 6.05
C ALA A 110 3.03 6.40 4.77
N ILE A 111 4.34 6.27 4.92
CA ILE A 111 5.25 5.79 3.88
C ILE A 111 6.00 4.55 4.36
N GLN A 112 6.12 3.55 3.48
CA GLN A 112 6.95 2.38 3.67
C GLN A 112 8.30 2.57 2.96
N LEU A 113 9.40 2.36 3.68
CA LEU A 113 10.76 2.33 3.15
C LEU A 113 11.38 0.96 3.41
N GLU A 114 12.06 0.38 2.43
CA GLU A 114 12.68 -0.94 2.54
C GLU A 114 14.20 -0.90 2.44
N ASP A 115 14.86 -1.90 3.03
CA ASP A 115 16.32 -2.01 3.10
C ASP A 115 16.95 -2.75 1.90
N GLN A 116 16.23 -2.90 0.79
CA GLN A 116 16.81 -3.52 -0.40
C GLN A 116 17.93 -2.66 -1.03
N GLU A 117 18.91 -3.34 -1.64
CA GLU A 117 19.84 -2.69 -2.57
C GLU A 117 19.09 -2.25 -3.83
N PHE A 118 19.44 -1.08 -4.36
CA PHE A 118 18.93 -0.64 -5.66
C PHE A 118 19.74 -1.27 -6.81
N PRO A 119 19.10 -1.73 -7.91
CA PRO A 119 17.67 -1.72 -8.16
C PRO A 119 16.93 -2.80 -7.33
N LYS A 120 15.85 -2.37 -6.64
CA LYS A 120 15.04 -3.26 -5.81
C LYS A 120 14.21 -4.23 -6.67
N LYS A 121 13.64 -5.23 -6.04
CA LYS A 121 12.70 -6.18 -6.65
C LYS A 121 11.48 -6.39 -5.76
N CYS A 122 10.37 -6.83 -6.36
CA CYS A 122 9.20 -7.24 -5.59
C CYS A 122 9.58 -8.24 -4.47
N GLY A 123 9.02 -8.07 -3.29
CA GLY A 123 9.30 -8.85 -2.07
C GLY A 123 9.15 -10.37 -2.20
N HIS A 124 8.41 -10.84 -3.19
CA HIS A 124 8.18 -12.27 -3.44
C HIS A 124 9.02 -12.84 -4.59
N THR A 125 9.88 -12.03 -5.24
CA THR A 125 10.77 -12.48 -6.33
C THR A 125 12.16 -12.88 -5.81
N PRO A 126 12.90 -13.77 -6.52
CA PRO A 126 14.25 -14.18 -6.12
C PRO A 126 15.30 -13.11 -6.39
N GLY A 127 16.47 -13.26 -5.73
CA GLY A 127 17.66 -12.46 -6.00
C GLY A 127 17.64 -11.05 -5.40
N ARG A 128 16.85 -10.82 -4.34
CA ARG A 128 16.91 -9.62 -3.52
C ARG A 128 18.20 -9.59 -2.70
N ARG A 129 18.73 -8.41 -2.47
CA ARG A 129 19.83 -8.14 -1.56
C ARG A 129 19.47 -6.94 -0.70
N VAL A 130 20.05 -6.86 0.49
CA VAL A 130 19.80 -5.78 1.43
C VAL A 130 21.07 -4.97 1.68
N ILE A 131 20.93 -3.67 1.85
CA ILE A 131 22.01 -2.76 2.22
C ILE A 131 22.49 -3.06 3.65
N PRO A 132 23.69 -2.59 4.04
CA PRO A 132 24.14 -2.65 5.44
C PRO A 132 23.09 -2.08 6.38
N MET A 133 22.83 -2.75 7.51
CA MET A 133 21.82 -2.32 8.49
C MET A 133 22.04 -0.87 8.94
N ALA A 134 23.30 -0.45 9.17
CA ALA A 134 23.61 0.91 9.58
C ALA A 134 23.17 1.97 8.55
N ASP A 135 23.15 1.62 7.25
CA ASP A 135 22.73 2.53 6.20
C ASP A 135 21.21 2.72 6.23
N MET A 136 20.45 1.64 6.45
CA MET A 136 19.02 1.74 6.61
C MET A 136 18.64 2.48 7.91
N VAL A 137 19.34 2.24 9.02
CA VAL A 137 19.17 3.01 10.28
C VAL A 137 19.31 4.51 10.01
N ARG A 138 20.30 4.93 9.21
CA ARG A 138 20.46 6.34 8.83
C ARG A 138 19.29 6.84 7.98
N LYS A 139 18.81 6.04 7.01
CA LYS A 139 17.64 6.39 6.20
C LYS A 139 16.39 6.59 7.06
N ILE A 140 16.15 5.72 8.04
CA ILE A 140 15.00 5.84 8.96
C ILE A 140 15.11 7.09 9.83
N ARG A 141 16.29 7.39 10.37
CA ARG A 141 16.50 8.64 11.14
C ARG A 141 16.21 9.89 10.30
N VAL A 142 16.76 9.95 9.09
CA VAL A 142 16.48 11.06 8.15
C VAL A 142 14.99 11.13 7.82
N ALA A 143 14.32 9.99 7.61
CA ALA A 143 12.89 9.97 7.37
C ALA A 143 12.08 10.55 8.55
N CYS A 144 12.45 10.19 9.78
CA CYS A 144 11.80 10.71 10.99
C CYS A 144 12.05 12.21 11.19
N GLU A 145 13.23 12.71 10.83
CA GLU A 145 13.60 14.14 10.93
C GLU A 145 12.92 14.97 9.83
N ALA A 146 12.75 14.41 8.61
CA ALA A 146 12.22 15.13 7.46
C ALA A 146 10.72 15.36 7.50
N ARG A 147 9.96 14.49 8.18
CA ARG A 147 8.51 14.64 8.28
C ARG A 147 8.11 15.89 9.07
N SER A 148 7.06 16.57 8.63
CA SER A 148 6.55 17.78 9.28
C SER A 148 5.56 17.47 10.41
N SER A 149 4.86 16.33 10.32
CA SER A 149 3.85 15.91 11.29
C SER A 149 4.16 14.54 11.86
N SER A 150 3.98 14.37 13.17
CA SER A 150 4.02 13.07 13.83
C SER A 150 2.82 12.16 13.45
N ASP A 151 1.83 12.67 12.71
CA ASP A 151 0.71 11.90 12.20
C ASP A 151 1.02 11.23 10.86
N PHE A 152 2.09 11.68 10.17
CA PHE A 152 2.67 10.98 9.04
C PHE A 152 3.62 9.89 9.55
N LEU A 153 3.25 8.62 9.34
CA LEU A 153 3.95 7.49 9.95
C LEU A 153 5.04 6.93 9.04
N ILE A 154 6.17 6.58 9.65
CA ILE A 154 7.31 5.93 8.97
C ILE A 154 7.24 4.42 9.22
N ILE A 155 7.12 3.66 8.15
CA ILE A 155 7.12 2.19 8.15
C ILE A 155 8.50 1.74 7.67
N ALA A 156 9.23 1.02 8.51
CA ALA A 156 10.50 0.42 8.13
C ALA A 156 10.31 -1.06 7.79
N ARG A 157 10.61 -1.42 6.53
CA ARG A 157 10.56 -2.78 6.02
C ARG A 157 11.98 -3.35 5.92
N THR A 158 12.13 -4.60 6.35
CA THR A 158 13.32 -5.39 6.07
C THR A 158 13.00 -6.59 5.20
N ASP A 159 13.80 -6.77 4.14
CA ASP A 159 13.77 -7.91 3.22
C ASP A 159 14.84 -8.97 3.56
N ALA A 160 15.52 -8.81 4.69
CA ALA A 160 16.66 -9.65 5.09
C ALA A 160 16.28 -11.12 5.35
N ARG A 161 15.02 -11.41 5.74
CA ARG A 161 14.60 -12.77 6.09
C ARG A 161 14.93 -13.79 5.01
N THR A 162 14.70 -13.47 3.75
CA THR A 162 14.87 -14.40 2.64
C THR A 162 16.33 -14.76 2.36
N THR A 163 17.25 -13.82 2.56
CA THR A 163 18.67 -13.99 2.18
C THR A 163 19.60 -14.17 3.37
N LEU A 164 19.26 -13.61 4.52
CA LEU A 164 20.09 -13.61 5.72
C LEU A 164 19.46 -14.36 6.90
N GLY A 165 18.21 -14.80 6.75
CA GLY A 165 17.46 -15.53 7.77
C GLY A 165 16.70 -14.65 8.74
N LEU A 166 15.83 -15.29 9.54
CA LEU A 166 14.90 -14.59 10.44
C LEU A 166 15.63 -13.84 11.57
N ASP A 167 16.72 -14.40 12.12
CA ASP A 167 17.46 -13.77 13.22
C ASP A 167 18.03 -12.40 12.80
N GLU A 168 18.60 -12.33 11.60
CA GLU A 168 19.09 -11.06 11.06
C GLU A 168 17.93 -10.09 10.76
N ALA A 169 16.83 -10.57 10.23
CA ALA A 169 15.65 -9.75 9.99
C ALA A 169 15.10 -9.15 11.31
N LEU A 170 15.04 -9.93 12.39
CA LEU A 170 14.62 -9.45 13.71
C LEU A 170 15.59 -8.40 14.28
N ARG A 171 16.90 -8.65 14.17
CA ARG A 171 17.93 -7.70 14.60
C ARG A 171 17.82 -6.37 13.86
N ARG A 172 17.53 -6.38 12.56
CA ARG A 172 17.30 -5.18 11.75
C ARG A 172 16.01 -4.48 12.14
N ALA A 173 14.93 -5.23 12.27
CA ALA A 173 13.62 -4.72 12.68
C ALA A 173 13.70 -3.95 14.00
N ASP A 174 14.42 -4.49 14.99
CA ASP A 174 14.65 -3.86 16.29
C ASP A 174 15.48 -2.56 16.14
N ALA A 175 16.57 -2.61 15.38
CA ALA A 175 17.40 -1.43 15.11
C ALA A 175 16.63 -0.31 14.37
N TYR A 176 15.69 -0.67 13.48
CA TYR A 176 14.83 0.30 12.78
C TYR A 176 13.77 0.90 13.72
N ALA A 177 13.23 0.09 14.63
CA ALA A 177 12.33 0.55 15.69
C ALA A 177 13.04 1.55 16.63
N GLU A 178 14.28 1.27 17.03
CA GLU A 178 15.13 2.18 17.83
C GLU A 178 15.51 3.44 17.05
N ALA A 179 15.66 3.35 15.72
CA ALA A 179 15.94 4.50 14.87
C ALA A 179 14.75 5.47 14.73
N GLY A 180 13.55 5.10 15.21
CA GLY A 180 12.37 5.95 15.27
C GLY A 180 11.23 5.52 14.33
N ALA A 181 11.32 4.38 13.65
CA ALA A 181 10.19 3.88 12.86
C ALA A 181 8.94 3.69 13.75
N ASP A 182 7.79 4.11 13.23
CA ASP A 182 6.52 4.01 13.94
C ASP A 182 5.92 2.59 13.83
N ILE A 183 6.16 1.94 12.68
CA ILE A 183 5.64 0.63 12.31
C ILE A 183 6.78 -0.18 11.71
N ILE A 184 6.82 -1.48 11.99
CA ILE A 184 7.81 -2.39 11.46
C ILE A 184 7.15 -3.41 10.52
N PHE A 185 7.85 -3.73 9.45
CA PHE A 185 7.44 -4.72 8.48
C PHE A 185 8.60 -5.69 8.20
N VAL A 186 8.47 -6.94 8.62
CA VAL A 186 9.39 -8.03 8.26
C VAL A 186 8.80 -8.79 7.09
N GLU A 187 9.45 -8.69 5.92
CA GLU A 187 8.95 -9.26 4.67
C GLU A 187 9.22 -10.78 4.59
N SER A 188 8.22 -11.50 4.05
CA SER A 188 8.30 -12.91 3.71
C SER A 188 8.62 -13.88 4.86
N PRO A 189 7.99 -13.80 6.04
CA PRO A 189 8.01 -14.94 6.96
C PRO A 189 7.36 -16.15 6.27
N GLU A 190 7.94 -17.35 6.41
CA GLU A 190 7.52 -18.54 5.65
C GLU A 190 6.66 -19.51 6.46
N SER A 191 6.37 -19.19 7.72
CA SER A 191 5.51 -20.00 8.57
C SER A 191 4.82 -19.17 9.64
N GLU A 192 3.71 -19.70 10.19
CA GLU A 192 3.02 -19.12 11.33
C GLU A 192 3.95 -18.99 12.56
N ALA A 193 4.83 -19.95 12.78
CA ALA A 193 5.82 -19.92 13.87
C ALA A 193 6.80 -18.74 13.73
N GLU A 194 7.23 -18.41 12.51
CA GLU A 194 8.04 -17.21 12.25
C GLU A 194 7.26 -15.94 12.52
N MET A 195 6.00 -15.89 12.06
CA MET A 195 5.11 -14.75 12.27
C MET A 195 4.85 -14.50 13.76
N GLU A 196 4.59 -15.56 14.53
CA GLU A 196 4.44 -15.49 15.99
C GLU A 196 5.74 -14.98 16.65
N ARG A 197 6.89 -15.48 16.23
CA ARG A 197 8.18 -15.04 16.75
C ARG A 197 8.45 -13.57 16.48
N ILE A 198 8.11 -13.06 15.28
CA ILE A 198 8.20 -11.64 14.94
C ILE A 198 7.35 -10.82 15.92
N CYS A 199 6.10 -11.20 16.11
CA CYS A 199 5.18 -10.49 17.00
C CYS A 199 5.61 -10.49 18.47
N ARG A 200 6.24 -11.56 18.93
CA ARG A 200 6.78 -11.65 20.31
C ARG A 200 8.05 -10.83 20.52
N THR A 201 8.83 -10.62 19.47
CA THR A 201 10.15 -9.98 19.56
C THR A 201 10.06 -8.47 19.43
N ILE A 202 9.24 -7.97 18.51
CA ILE A 202 9.22 -6.55 18.13
C ILE A 202 8.14 -5.81 18.91
N GLY A 203 8.55 -4.78 19.67
CA GLY A 203 7.64 -3.97 20.51
C GLY A 203 6.90 -2.85 19.77
N LYS A 204 6.92 -2.82 18.43
CA LYS A 204 6.21 -1.81 17.61
C LYS A 204 5.01 -2.46 16.90
N PRO A 205 4.03 -1.65 16.44
CA PRO A 205 3.00 -2.15 15.53
C PRO A 205 3.62 -2.85 14.32
N LEU A 206 3.05 -3.99 13.92
CA LEU A 206 3.58 -4.84 12.85
C LEU A 206 2.62 -4.92 11.68
N ILE A 207 3.19 -4.98 10.46
CA ILE A 207 2.48 -5.26 9.22
C ILE A 207 2.69 -6.72 8.81
N ALA A 208 1.57 -7.39 8.48
CA ALA A 208 1.58 -8.66 7.76
C ALA A 208 1.26 -8.42 6.28
N ASN A 209 2.02 -9.04 5.39
CA ASN A 209 1.83 -8.95 3.94
C ASN A 209 1.18 -10.24 3.42
N MET A 210 -0.09 -10.14 3.00
CA MET A 210 -0.90 -11.26 2.51
C MET A 210 -0.95 -11.24 0.99
N VAL A 211 -0.08 -12.03 0.36
CA VAL A 211 0.04 -12.13 -1.11
C VAL A 211 -0.32 -13.54 -1.55
N GLU A 212 -1.32 -13.66 -2.40
CA GLU A 212 -1.73 -14.92 -3.00
C GLU A 212 -0.59 -15.49 -3.86
N GLY A 213 -0.21 -16.74 -3.57
CA GLY A 213 0.92 -17.39 -4.23
C GLY A 213 2.30 -16.89 -3.79
N GLY A 214 2.37 -16.03 -2.76
CA GLY A 214 3.61 -15.55 -2.16
C GLY A 214 4.28 -16.59 -1.25
N ARG A 215 5.30 -16.16 -0.50
CA ARG A 215 6.05 -17.02 0.43
C ARG A 215 5.38 -17.15 1.79
N THR A 216 4.71 -16.08 2.22
CA THR A 216 4.02 -16.02 3.52
C THR A 216 2.67 -16.73 3.42
N PRO A 217 2.32 -17.60 4.39
CA PRO A 217 0.98 -18.18 4.44
C PRO A 217 -0.08 -17.09 4.53
N VAL A 218 -1.08 -17.12 3.64
CA VAL A 218 -2.22 -16.20 3.71
C VAL A 218 -3.12 -16.63 4.85
N MET A 219 -3.35 -15.74 5.80
CA MET A 219 -4.13 -15.98 7.01
C MET A 219 -5.35 -15.06 7.09
N THR A 220 -6.35 -15.47 7.85
CA THR A 220 -7.51 -14.63 8.16
C THR A 220 -7.12 -13.47 9.08
N GLY A 221 -7.90 -12.38 9.05
CA GLY A 221 -7.67 -11.24 9.95
C GLY A 221 -7.69 -11.63 11.43
N ALA A 222 -8.58 -12.53 11.83
CA ALA A 222 -8.65 -13.01 13.21
C ALA A 222 -7.37 -13.77 13.64
N GLN A 223 -6.80 -14.58 12.75
CA GLN A 223 -5.53 -15.27 13.02
C GLN A 223 -4.38 -14.26 13.13
N LEU A 224 -4.28 -13.31 12.22
CA LEU A 224 -3.24 -12.26 12.27
C LEU A 224 -3.33 -11.40 13.53
N GLU A 225 -4.54 -11.03 13.94
CA GLU A 225 -4.78 -10.29 15.17
C GLU A 225 -4.36 -11.11 16.40
N SER A 226 -4.68 -12.40 16.43
CA SER A 226 -4.30 -13.30 17.54
C SER A 226 -2.80 -13.49 17.66
N LEU A 227 -2.04 -13.41 16.56
CA LEU A 227 -0.58 -13.42 16.57
C LEU A 227 0.02 -12.11 17.08
N GLY A 228 -0.70 -10.99 16.97
CA GLY A 228 -0.25 -9.67 17.41
C GLY A 228 0.02 -8.65 16.30
N TYR A 229 -0.30 -8.96 15.04
CA TYR A 229 -0.24 -7.98 13.97
C TYR A 229 -1.28 -6.88 14.15
N ARG A 230 -0.94 -5.68 13.69
CA ARG A 230 -1.81 -4.49 13.79
C ARG A 230 -2.34 -4.05 12.43
N ILE A 231 -1.63 -4.38 11.36
CA ILE A 231 -2.02 -4.08 9.98
C ILE A 231 -1.82 -5.35 9.16
N ALA A 232 -2.79 -5.65 8.29
CA ALA A 232 -2.65 -6.62 7.21
C ALA A 232 -2.84 -5.91 5.88
N ILE A 233 -1.83 -5.99 5.00
CA ILE A 233 -1.91 -5.47 3.64
C ILE A 233 -2.18 -6.62 2.67
N PHE A 234 -3.00 -6.34 1.63
CA PHE A 234 -3.35 -7.27 0.56
C PHE A 234 -2.97 -6.64 -0.78
N PRO A 235 -1.66 -6.50 -1.06
CA PRO A 235 -1.18 -5.64 -2.16
C PRO A 235 -1.51 -6.18 -3.55
N ALA A 236 -1.65 -7.51 -3.71
CA ALA A 236 -1.77 -8.17 -5.01
C ALA A 236 -3.21 -8.52 -5.40
N THR A 237 -4.08 -8.80 -4.43
CA THR A 237 -5.45 -9.29 -4.65
C THR A 237 -6.21 -8.46 -5.69
N GLY A 238 -6.16 -7.12 -5.58
CA GLY A 238 -6.90 -6.22 -6.47
C GLY A 238 -6.45 -6.29 -7.92
N PHE A 239 -5.15 -6.17 -8.20
CA PHE A 239 -4.67 -6.20 -9.59
C PHE A 239 -4.69 -7.60 -10.21
N LEU A 240 -4.54 -8.66 -9.41
CA LEU A 240 -4.71 -10.05 -9.88
C LEU A 240 -6.16 -10.33 -10.26
N ALA A 241 -7.12 -9.90 -9.43
CA ALA A 241 -8.55 -10.01 -9.73
C ALA A 241 -8.93 -9.20 -10.98
N MET A 242 -8.44 -7.95 -11.10
CA MET A 242 -8.65 -7.13 -12.28
C MET A 242 -8.10 -7.79 -13.54
N ALA A 243 -6.88 -8.31 -13.53
CA ALA A 243 -6.27 -8.95 -14.69
C ALA A 243 -7.06 -10.20 -15.13
N ALA A 244 -7.58 -10.98 -14.17
CA ALA A 244 -8.43 -12.14 -14.46
C ALA A 244 -9.76 -11.72 -15.10
N ALA A 245 -10.43 -10.71 -14.56
CA ALA A 245 -11.69 -10.18 -15.08
C ALA A 245 -11.53 -9.61 -16.49
N LEU A 246 -10.50 -8.79 -16.72
CA LEU A 246 -10.18 -8.23 -18.04
C LEU A 246 -9.90 -9.33 -19.08
N ARG A 247 -9.11 -10.35 -18.72
CA ARG A 247 -8.83 -11.48 -19.60
C ARG A 247 -10.11 -12.21 -19.99
N SER A 248 -11.04 -12.40 -19.06
CA SER A 248 -12.33 -13.04 -19.31
C SER A 248 -13.20 -12.20 -20.25
N ALA A 249 -13.38 -10.90 -19.95
CA ALA A 249 -14.21 -10.00 -20.73
C ALA A 249 -13.65 -9.76 -22.14
N TYR A 250 -12.34 -9.54 -22.26
CA TYR A 250 -11.71 -9.32 -23.58
C TYR A 250 -11.65 -10.61 -24.42
N GLY A 251 -11.53 -11.78 -23.75
CA GLY A 251 -11.64 -13.06 -24.43
C GLY A 251 -13.00 -13.28 -25.10
N GLU A 252 -14.09 -12.88 -24.43
CA GLU A 252 -15.43 -12.93 -25.01
C GLU A 252 -15.58 -11.98 -26.21
N ILE A 253 -15.12 -10.75 -26.09
CA ILE A 253 -15.15 -9.77 -27.18
C ILE A 253 -14.31 -10.26 -28.37
N LEU A 254 -13.13 -10.83 -28.13
CA LEU A 254 -12.26 -11.36 -29.18
C LEU A 254 -12.94 -12.53 -29.92
N ALA A 255 -13.58 -13.42 -29.19
CA ALA A 255 -14.22 -14.63 -29.77
C ALA A 255 -15.51 -14.33 -30.53
N LYS A 256 -16.30 -13.34 -30.09
CA LYS A 256 -17.65 -13.08 -30.60
C LYS A 256 -17.84 -11.70 -31.23
N GLY A 257 -16.84 -10.82 -31.18
CA GLY A 257 -16.95 -9.43 -31.64
C GLY A 257 -17.93 -8.58 -30.81
N SER A 258 -18.35 -9.06 -29.63
CA SER A 258 -19.38 -8.43 -28.80
C SER A 258 -19.26 -8.86 -27.34
N SER A 259 -19.69 -8.02 -26.44
CA SER A 259 -19.86 -8.31 -25.01
C SER A 259 -21.31 -8.70 -24.64
N ALA A 260 -22.23 -8.80 -25.60
CA ALA A 260 -23.66 -8.98 -25.34
C ALA A 260 -23.98 -10.28 -24.59
N GLU A 261 -23.17 -11.32 -24.77
CA GLU A 261 -23.35 -12.63 -24.11
C GLU A 261 -22.35 -12.86 -22.95
N TYR A 262 -21.59 -11.85 -22.54
CA TYR A 262 -20.66 -11.98 -21.44
C TYR A 262 -21.41 -12.33 -20.15
N ARG A 263 -20.98 -13.42 -19.49
CA ARG A 263 -21.59 -13.94 -18.26
C ARG A 263 -20.81 -13.63 -16.99
N GLY A 264 -19.64 -12.97 -17.11
CA GLY A 264 -18.91 -12.49 -15.96
C GLY A 264 -19.58 -11.28 -15.32
N GLU A 265 -19.21 -11.00 -14.09
CA GLU A 265 -19.72 -9.84 -13.37
C GLU A 265 -19.15 -8.53 -13.95
N LEU A 266 -20.03 -7.58 -14.20
CA LEU A 266 -19.66 -6.20 -14.54
C LEU A 266 -20.18 -5.27 -13.47
N TYR A 267 -19.39 -4.28 -13.09
CA TYR A 267 -19.85 -3.21 -12.21
C TYR A 267 -20.99 -2.43 -12.90
N PRO A 268 -22.15 -2.23 -12.26
CA PRO A 268 -23.28 -1.57 -12.92
C PRO A 268 -22.92 -0.15 -13.38
N PHE A 269 -23.15 0.18 -14.64
CA PHE A 269 -22.75 1.46 -15.22
C PHE A 269 -23.30 2.70 -14.47
N PRO A 270 -24.56 2.71 -14.01
CA PRO A 270 -25.07 3.82 -13.20
C PRO A 270 -24.33 3.98 -11.87
N ASP A 271 -23.95 2.87 -11.23
CA ASP A 271 -23.22 2.89 -9.95
C ASP A 271 -21.77 3.33 -10.15
N PHE A 272 -21.14 2.91 -11.26
CA PHE A 272 -19.82 3.39 -11.65
C PHE A 272 -19.81 4.90 -11.91
N THR A 273 -20.85 5.42 -12.57
CA THR A 273 -21.05 6.86 -12.82
C THR A 273 -21.13 7.64 -11.50
N ARG A 274 -21.87 7.12 -10.51
CA ARG A 274 -21.91 7.71 -9.15
C ARG A 274 -20.57 7.61 -8.44
N LEU A 275 -19.92 6.46 -8.51
CA LEU A 275 -18.59 6.24 -7.92
C LEU A 275 -17.57 7.26 -8.44
N MET A 276 -17.66 7.64 -9.73
CA MET A 276 -16.82 8.67 -10.33
C MET A 276 -17.23 10.10 -9.98
N GLY A 277 -18.34 10.30 -9.25
CA GLY A 277 -18.75 11.59 -8.71
C GLY A 277 -19.65 12.42 -9.62
N PHE A 278 -20.36 11.82 -10.59
CA PHE A 278 -21.28 12.51 -11.48
C PHE A 278 -22.44 13.18 -10.76
N GLU A 279 -22.82 12.73 -9.56
CA GLU A 279 -23.83 13.42 -8.73
C GLU A 279 -23.47 14.90 -8.52
N ARG A 280 -22.19 15.18 -8.24
CA ARG A 280 -21.70 16.56 -8.09
C ARG A 280 -21.78 17.36 -9.41
N VAL A 281 -21.55 16.70 -10.54
CA VAL A 281 -21.67 17.33 -11.87
C VAL A 281 -23.13 17.71 -12.10
N TRP A 282 -24.08 16.78 -11.92
CA TRP A 282 -25.51 17.04 -12.09
C TRP A 282 -26.04 18.12 -11.14
N GLU A 283 -25.58 18.15 -9.90
CA GLU A 283 -25.92 19.21 -8.95
C GLU A 283 -25.36 20.58 -9.39
N PHE A 284 -24.17 20.60 -9.95
CA PHE A 284 -23.55 21.81 -10.50
C PHE A 284 -24.36 22.32 -11.69
N GLU A 285 -24.65 21.49 -12.68
CA GLU A 285 -25.44 21.82 -13.87
C GLU A 285 -26.85 22.32 -13.50
N LYS A 286 -27.47 21.66 -12.54
CA LYS A 286 -28.79 22.12 -12.01
C LYS A 286 -28.74 23.51 -11.42
N ARG A 287 -27.64 23.89 -10.77
CA ARG A 287 -27.46 25.23 -10.19
C ARG A 287 -27.05 26.30 -11.20
N HIS A 288 -26.38 25.85 -12.27
CA HIS A 288 -25.82 26.71 -13.32
C HIS A 288 -26.26 26.22 -14.71
N PRO A 289 -27.61 26.32 -15.01
CA PRO A 289 -28.06 25.88 -16.32
C PRO A 289 -27.42 26.75 -17.43
N GLU A 290 -26.92 26.09 -18.48
CA GLU A 290 -26.49 26.82 -19.68
C GLU A 290 -27.74 27.46 -20.31
N THR A 291 -27.71 28.79 -20.48
CA THR A 291 -28.72 29.51 -21.26
C THR A 291 -28.42 29.30 -22.73
N GLU A 292 -29.40 28.75 -23.50
CA GLU A 292 -29.34 28.68 -24.95
C GLU A 292 -29.15 30.04 -25.61
#